data_d54d97d026229893ce840a1ce40c1b1d
#
_entry.id   d54d97d026229893ce840a1ce40c1b1d
#
_cell.length_a   1.000
_cell.length_b   1.000
_cell.length_c   1.000
_cell.angle_alpha   90.00
_cell.angle_beta   90.00
_cell.angle_gamma   90.00
#
_symmetry.space_group_name_H-M   'P 1'
#
loop_
_entity.id
_entity.type
_entity.pdbx_description
1 polymer ?
#
loop_
_entity_poly.entity_id
_entity_poly.type
_entity_poly.pdbx_seq_one_letter_code
_entity_poly.pdbx_strand_id
1 'polypeptide(L)' 'MSTTEQQLKRIQEKLQQLLKQYNTLQKENTTLKENLASAKDALNKNHQQIETLTRQVDVLMLAAGNMSDADKKEFEK' A
#
# COMPACT_ATOMS: atom_id res chain seq x y z
N MET A 1 -17.80 -18.33 50.01
CA MET A 1 -16.52 -17.84 49.44
C MET A 1 -16.05 -16.60 50.17
N SER A 2 -14.79 -16.53 50.47
CA SER A 2 -14.23 -15.33 51.08
C SER A 2 -14.14 -14.19 50.08
N THR A 3 -14.12 -12.98 50.57
CA THR A 3 -13.98 -11.78 49.74
C THR A 3 -12.68 -11.81 48.97
N THR A 4 -11.61 -12.35 49.56
CA THR A 4 -10.30 -12.49 48.93
C THR A 4 -10.35 -13.43 47.74
N GLU A 5 -11.05 -14.55 47.85
CA GLU A 5 -11.21 -15.49 46.73
C GLU A 5 -12.00 -14.87 45.58
N GLN A 6 -13.02 -14.10 45.87
CA GLN A 6 -13.79 -13.38 44.85
C GLN A 6 -12.95 -12.35 44.14
N GLN A 7 -12.12 -11.62 44.88
CA GLN A 7 -11.20 -10.64 44.30
C GLN A 7 -10.16 -11.30 43.40
N LEU A 8 -9.59 -12.43 43.84
CA LEU A 8 -8.62 -13.20 43.05
C LEU A 8 -9.26 -13.68 41.74
N LYS A 9 -10.49 -14.16 41.80
CA LYS A 9 -11.21 -14.64 40.63
C LYS A 9 -11.43 -13.49 39.62
N ARG A 10 -11.80 -12.32 40.09
CA ARG A 10 -11.96 -11.14 39.23
C ARG A 10 -10.65 -10.73 38.57
N ILE A 11 -9.56 -10.76 39.29
CA ILE A 11 -8.24 -10.44 38.77
C ILE A 11 -7.87 -11.44 37.67
N GLN A 12 -8.10 -12.73 37.90
CA GLN A 12 -7.82 -13.77 36.91
C GLN A 12 -8.65 -13.57 35.64
N GLU A 13 -9.92 -13.26 35.78
CA GLU A 13 -10.80 -12.98 34.63
C GLU A 13 -10.32 -11.78 33.82
N LYS A 14 -9.94 -10.71 34.53
CA LYS A 14 -9.40 -9.51 33.85
C LYS A 14 -8.08 -9.80 33.15
N LEU A 15 -7.22 -10.57 33.76
CA LEU A 15 -5.94 -10.96 33.14
C LEU A 15 -6.18 -11.78 31.87
N GLN A 16 -7.15 -12.70 31.90
CA GLN A 16 -7.50 -13.48 30.71
C GLN A 16 -8.06 -12.58 29.61
N GLN A 17 -8.90 -11.61 29.94
CA GLN A 17 -9.42 -10.65 28.97
C GLN A 17 -8.32 -9.81 28.36
N LEU A 18 -7.39 -9.33 29.19
CA LEU A 18 -6.26 -8.53 28.73
C LEU A 18 -5.35 -9.35 27.80
N LEU A 19 -5.15 -10.62 28.14
CA LEU A 19 -4.35 -11.52 27.31
C LEU A 19 -4.99 -11.73 25.94
N LYS A 20 -6.31 -11.95 25.91
CA LYS A 20 -7.06 -12.07 24.66
C LYS A 20 -6.96 -10.80 23.83
N GLN A 21 -7.13 -9.64 24.46
CA GLN A 21 -7.03 -8.35 23.79
C GLN A 21 -5.62 -8.14 23.22
N TYR A 22 -4.61 -8.47 24.00
CA TYR A 22 -3.22 -8.39 23.57
C TYR A 22 -2.98 -9.25 22.32
N ASN A 23 -3.44 -10.49 22.35
CA ASN A 23 -3.28 -11.41 21.21
C ASN A 23 -4.01 -10.89 19.98
N THR A 24 -5.22 -10.36 20.15
CA THR A 24 -6.00 -9.78 19.06
C THR A 24 -5.28 -8.57 18.46
N LEU A 25 -4.80 -7.67 19.30
CA LEU A 25 -4.06 -6.48 18.86
C LEU A 25 -2.76 -6.86 18.15
N GLN A 26 -2.09 -7.89 18.62
CA GLN A 26 -0.86 -8.38 17.99
C GLN A 26 -1.14 -8.91 16.59
N LYS A 27 -2.21 -9.68 16.42
CA LYS A 27 -2.64 -10.19 15.12
C LYS A 27 -3.05 -9.05 14.18
N GLU A 28 -3.84 -8.11 14.68
CA GLU A 28 -4.23 -6.94 13.91
C GLU A 28 -3.02 -6.13 13.48
N ASN A 29 -2.06 -5.95 14.38
CA ASN A 29 -0.82 -5.22 14.09
C ASN A 29 -0.03 -5.91 12.99
N THR A 30 0.10 -7.23 13.04
CA THR A 30 0.78 -8.01 12.01
C THR A 30 0.07 -7.85 10.65
N THR A 31 -1.26 -7.97 10.65
CA THR A 31 -2.07 -7.81 9.45
C THR A 31 -1.91 -6.40 8.86
N LEU A 32 -1.93 -5.38 9.70
CA LEU A 32 -1.75 -4.00 9.26
C LEU A 32 -0.37 -3.77 8.66
N LYS A 33 0.67 -4.35 9.25
CA LYS A 33 2.04 -4.27 8.72
C LYS A 33 2.15 -4.95 7.36
N GLU A 34 1.53 -6.11 7.21
CA GLU A 34 1.50 -6.83 5.93
C GLU A 34 0.75 -6.04 4.87
N ASN A 35 -0.40 -5.49 5.22
CA ASN A 35 -1.19 -4.66 4.32
C ASN A 35 -0.42 -3.41 3.90
N LEU A 36 0.28 -2.79 4.85
CA LEU A 36 1.11 -1.61 4.57
C LEU A 36 2.25 -1.96 3.60
N ALA A 37 2.92 -3.08 3.82
CA ALA A 37 3.99 -3.54 2.94
C ALA A 37 3.46 -3.81 1.52
N SER A 38 2.31 -4.47 1.42
CA SER A 38 1.65 -4.74 0.13
C SER A 38 1.26 -3.45 -0.57
N ALA A 39 0.72 -2.48 0.17
CA ALA A 39 0.34 -1.19 -0.39
C ALA A 39 1.56 -0.42 -0.90
N LYS A 40 2.66 -0.44 -0.17
CA LYS A 40 3.92 0.19 -0.60
C LYS A 40 4.45 -0.45 -1.87
N ASP A 41 4.41 -1.79 -1.96
CA ASP A 41 4.83 -2.52 -3.16
C ASP A 41 3.98 -2.14 -4.36
N ALA A 42 2.66 -2.11 -4.18
CA ALA A 42 1.74 -1.71 -5.24
C ALA A 42 2.01 -0.27 -5.69
N LEU A 43 2.26 0.62 -4.74
CA LEU A 43 2.58 2.02 -5.03
C LEU A 43 3.87 2.13 -5.86
N ASN A 44 4.91 1.40 -5.47
CA ASN A 44 6.19 1.38 -6.19
C ASN A 44 6.02 0.86 -7.62
N LYS A 45 5.27 -0.23 -7.78
CA LYS A 45 4.99 -0.80 -9.11
C LYS A 45 4.23 0.17 -9.99
N ASN A 46 3.21 0.81 -9.42
CA ASN A 46 2.44 1.82 -10.14
C ASN A 46 3.31 3.00 -10.54
N HIS A 47 4.19 3.44 -9.66
CA HIS A 47 5.13 4.53 -9.92
C HIS A 47 6.06 4.19 -11.08
N GLN A 48 6.61 2.98 -11.08
CA GLN A 48 7.47 2.49 -12.17
C GLN A 48 6.71 2.41 -13.49
N GLN A 49 5.46 1.94 -13.45
CA GLN A 49 4.61 1.90 -14.66
C GLN A 49 4.34 3.30 -15.20
N ILE A 50 4.06 4.25 -14.32
CA ILE A 50 3.85 5.65 -14.71
C ILE A 50 5.10 6.21 -15.36
N GLU A 51 6.28 5.97 -14.79
CA GLU A 51 7.54 6.41 -15.37
C GLU A 51 7.77 5.81 -16.77
N THR A 52 7.53 4.51 -16.90
CA THR A 52 7.67 3.81 -18.17
C THR A 52 6.71 4.37 -19.22
N LEU A 53 5.45 4.55 -18.86
CA LEU A 53 4.43 5.11 -19.73
C LEU A 53 4.75 6.55 -20.13
N THR A 54 5.24 7.34 -19.18
CA THR A 54 5.64 8.72 -19.44
C THR A 54 6.77 8.77 -20.47
N ARG A 55 7.77 7.90 -20.34
CA ARG A 55 8.87 7.81 -21.32
C ARG A 55 8.35 7.40 -22.69
N GLN A 56 7.45 6.42 -22.73
CA GLN A 56 6.85 5.96 -23.99
C GLN A 56 6.07 7.08 -24.68
N VAL A 57 5.29 7.83 -23.90
CA VAL A 57 4.55 8.97 -24.42
C VAL A 57 5.51 10.05 -24.95
N ASP A 58 6.56 10.36 -24.20
CA ASP A 58 7.56 11.35 -24.62
C ASP A 58 8.23 10.95 -25.94
N VAL A 59 8.61 9.66 -26.06
CA VAL A 59 9.20 9.15 -27.30
C VAL A 59 8.21 9.25 -28.47
N LEU A 60 6.96 8.87 -28.22
CA LEU A 60 5.91 8.95 -29.23
C LEU A 60 5.65 10.40 -29.68
N MET A 61 5.63 11.33 -28.72
CA MET A 61 5.45 12.74 -29.02
C MET A 61 6.62 13.29 -29.84
N LEU A 62 7.85 12.92 -29.53
CA LEU A 62 9.01 13.29 -30.30
C LEU A 62 8.93 12.73 -31.73
N ALA A 63 8.58 11.46 -31.87
CA ALA A 63 8.44 10.81 -33.17
C ALA A 63 7.31 11.47 -33.98
N ALA A 64 6.17 11.73 -33.35
CA ALA A 64 5.04 12.37 -34.00
C ALA A 64 5.38 13.81 -34.41
N GLY A 65 6.07 14.54 -33.55
CA GLY A 65 6.53 15.89 -33.87
C GLY A 65 7.46 15.92 -35.08
N ASN A 66 8.41 15.00 -35.11
CA ASN A 66 9.34 14.87 -36.22
C ASN A 66 8.63 14.46 -37.52
N MET A 67 7.70 13.52 -37.43
CA MET A 67 6.89 13.11 -38.57
C MET A 67 6.02 14.25 -39.09
N SER A 68 5.42 14.99 -38.18
CA SER A 68 4.56 16.13 -38.51
C SER A 68 5.34 17.21 -39.27
N ASP A 69 6.55 17.51 -38.85
CA ASP A 69 7.43 18.46 -39.51
C ASP A 69 7.86 17.95 -40.89
N ALA A 70 8.20 16.68 -41.03
CA ALA A 70 8.56 16.06 -42.30
C ALA A 70 7.35 16.10 -43.26
N ASP A 71 6.15 15.77 -42.77
CA ASP A 71 4.92 15.80 -43.56
C ASP A 71 4.61 17.23 -44.04
N LYS A 72 4.79 18.22 -43.19
CA LYS A 72 4.61 19.62 -43.54
C LYS A 72 5.54 20.06 -44.65
N LYS A 73 6.81 19.63 -44.58
CA LYS A 73 7.80 19.95 -45.61
C LYS A 73 7.41 19.36 -46.97
N GLU A 74 6.87 18.16 -47.00
CA GLU A 74 6.39 17.52 -48.18
C GLU A 74 5.20 18.28 -48.81
N PHE A 75 4.29 18.75 -47.96
CA PHE A 75 3.11 19.49 -48.39
C PHE A 75 3.46 20.88 -48.93
N GLU A 76 4.52 21.50 -48.44
CA GLU A 76 4.95 22.81 -48.84
C GLU A 76 5.66 22.84 -50.23
N LYS A 77 6.02 21.66 -50.69
CA LYS A 77 6.58 21.54 -52.06
C LYS A 77 5.49 21.68 -53.07
#